data_2b06feecca24c0eacd50ab7240ffd732
#
_entry.id   2b06feecca24c0eacd50ab7240ffd732
#
_cell.length_a   1.000
_cell.length_b   1.000
_cell.length_c   1.000
_cell.angle_alpha   90.00
_cell.angle_beta   90.00
_cell.angle_gamma   90.00
#
_symmetry.space_group_name_H-M   'P 1'
#
loop_
_entity.id
_entity.type
_entity.pdbx_description
1 polymer ?
#
loop_
_entity_poly.entity_id
_entity_poly.type
_entity_poly.pdbx_seq_one_letter_code
_entity_poly.pdbx_strand_id
1 'polypeptide(L)'
;SASLAAVFHIRKEMPTAIRWNKKVAVWTQKFALMIVGHVEKRMAKAYPVIMEKTEQIEKEGNFAEGCGFYKLFWLFLIGAVLGDFTETIFCRLTAGVWMSRSSLVWGPFSIVWGLAIAIATALLYKDREKPDRHIFIVGTFLGGAYEYVCSVFTEIVFGKVFWDYSKIPFN
;
A
#
# COMPACT_ATOMS: atom_id res chain seq x y z
N SER A 1 40.31 9.24 -23.51
CA SER A 1 39.66 8.55 -24.65
C SER A 1 39.01 7.19 -24.28
N ALA A 2 39.45 6.53 -23.22
CA ALA A 2 38.88 5.22 -22.77
C ALA A 2 37.44 5.31 -22.23
N SER A 3 37.10 6.40 -21.56
CA SER A 3 35.75 6.60 -20.98
C SER A 3 34.65 6.81 -22.04
N LEU A 4 34.97 7.47 -23.15
CA LEU A 4 34.03 7.67 -24.26
C LEU A 4 33.71 6.35 -24.99
N ALA A 5 34.74 5.51 -25.20
CA ALA A 5 34.56 4.19 -25.81
C ALA A 5 33.68 3.27 -24.94
N ALA A 6 33.83 3.29 -23.62
CA ALA A 6 33.00 2.55 -22.69
C ALA A 6 31.53 3.00 -22.73
N VAL A 7 31.26 4.31 -22.79
CA VAL A 7 29.87 4.85 -22.88
C VAL A 7 29.23 4.47 -24.22
N PHE A 8 29.97 4.48 -25.32
CA PHE A 8 29.48 4.02 -26.64
C PHE A 8 29.19 2.52 -26.66
N HIS A 9 30.02 1.71 -26.01
CA HIS A 9 29.79 0.26 -25.90
C HIS A 9 28.52 -0.06 -25.09
N ILE A 10 28.33 0.58 -23.95
CA ILE A 10 27.13 0.43 -23.11
C ILE A 10 25.89 0.85 -23.89
N ARG A 11 25.92 1.94 -24.65
CA ARG A 11 24.79 2.41 -25.46
C ARG A 11 24.42 1.46 -26.60
N LYS A 12 25.40 0.73 -27.16
CA LYS A 12 25.21 -0.26 -28.22
C LYS A 12 24.59 -1.57 -27.71
N GLU A 13 24.92 -1.98 -26.47
CA GLU A 13 24.43 -3.22 -25.85
C GLU A 13 23.04 -3.05 -25.19
N MET A 14 22.67 -1.81 -24.83
CA MET A 14 21.37 -1.54 -24.15
C MET A 14 20.13 -2.01 -24.96
N PRO A 15 20.03 -1.82 -26.28
CA PRO A 15 18.89 -2.34 -27.06
C PRO A 15 18.80 -3.85 -27.05
N THR A 16 19.93 -4.54 -26.98
CA THR A 16 20.00 -6.01 -26.96
C THR A 16 19.55 -6.55 -25.60
N ALA A 17 20.01 -5.94 -24.51
CA ALA A 17 19.59 -6.27 -23.16
C ALA A 17 18.08 -6.05 -22.96
N ILE A 18 17.52 -4.94 -23.45
CA ILE A 18 16.06 -4.68 -23.39
C ILE A 18 15.29 -5.72 -24.20
N ARG A 19 15.78 -6.12 -25.36
CA ARG A 19 15.15 -7.14 -26.21
C ARG A 19 15.16 -8.53 -25.55
N TRP A 20 16.26 -8.90 -24.89
CA TRP A 20 16.39 -10.12 -24.11
C TRP A 20 15.43 -10.12 -22.92
N ASN A 21 15.37 -9.03 -22.18
CA ASN A 21 14.46 -8.90 -21.03
C ASN A 21 12.99 -9.03 -21.44
N LYS A 22 12.57 -8.42 -22.56
CA LYS A 22 11.24 -8.60 -23.11
C LYS A 22 10.95 -10.06 -23.52
N LYS A 23 11.92 -10.73 -24.16
CA LYS A 23 11.75 -12.16 -24.53
C LYS A 23 11.63 -13.06 -23.32
N VAL A 24 12.45 -12.86 -22.30
CA VAL A 24 12.39 -13.60 -21.04
C VAL A 24 11.07 -13.35 -20.33
N ALA A 25 10.60 -12.09 -20.24
CA ALA A 25 9.32 -11.74 -19.63
C ALA A 25 8.14 -12.42 -20.35
N VAL A 26 8.12 -12.40 -21.69
CA VAL A 26 7.07 -13.08 -22.47
C VAL A 26 7.12 -14.61 -22.28
N TRP A 27 8.32 -15.18 -22.20
CA TRP A 27 8.47 -16.62 -21.99
C TRP A 27 8.01 -17.05 -20.60
N THR A 28 8.40 -16.30 -19.55
CA THR A 28 7.95 -16.57 -18.16
C THR A 28 6.44 -16.43 -18.03
N GLN A 29 5.85 -15.42 -18.67
CA GLN A 29 4.40 -15.23 -18.67
C GLN A 29 3.68 -16.40 -19.35
N LYS A 30 4.15 -16.84 -20.53
CA LYS A 30 3.59 -18.02 -21.21
C LYS A 30 3.72 -19.29 -20.38
N PHE A 31 4.84 -19.49 -19.74
CA PHE A 31 5.08 -20.64 -18.86
C PHE A 31 4.17 -20.63 -17.64
N ALA A 32 4.02 -19.47 -16.99
CA ALA A 32 3.09 -19.29 -15.88
C ALA A 32 1.64 -19.60 -16.29
N LEU A 33 1.18 -19.05 -17.42
CA LEU A 33 -0.18 -19.32 -17.95
C LEU A 33 -0.39 -20.79 -18.27
N MET A 34 0.63 -21.49 -18.79
CA MET A 34 0.55 -22.92 -19.06
C MET A 34 0.39 -23.75 -17.77
N ILE A 35 1.15 -23.41 -16.74
CA ILE A 35 1.04 -24.08 -15.43
C ILE A 35 -0.32 -23.83 -14.80
N VAL A 36 -0.77 -22.55 -14.76
CA VAL A 36 -2.08 -22.18 -14.21
C VAL A 36 -3.18 -22.93 -14.94
N GLY A 37 -3.21 -22.91 -16.27
CA GLY A 37 -4.22 -23.62 -17.05
C GLY A 37 -4.20 -25.17 -16.87
N HIS A 38 -3.03 -25.74 -16.56
CA HIS A 38 -2.94 -27.17 -16.25
C HIS A 38 -3.49 -27.48 -14.86
N VAL A 39 -3.19 -26.64 -13.88
CA VAL A 39 -3.73 -26.74 -12.51
C VAL A 39 -5.24 -26.53 -12.50
N GLU A 40 -5.75 -25.52 -13.18
CA GLU A 40 -7.19 -25.26 -13.30
C GLU A 40 -7.94 -26.45 -13.91
N LYS A 41 -7.43 -27.04 -15.00
CA LYS A 41 -8.05 -28.23 -15.61
C LYS A 41 -8.06 -29.42 -14.66
N ARG A 42 -7.01 -29.60 -13.85
CA ARG A 42 -6.98 -30.67 -12.86
C ARG A 42 -7.94 -30.42 -11.71
N MET A 43 -8.01 -29.17 -11.22
CA MET A 43 -8.93 -28.78 -10.16
C MET A 43 -10.39 -28.89 -10.62
N ALA A 44 -10.72 -28.42 -11.81
CA ALA A 44 -12.06 -28.54 -12.38
C ALA A 44 -12.52 -30.01 -12.50
N LYS A 45 -11.59 -30.91 -12.83
CA LYS A 45 -11.90 -32.34 -12.90
C LYS A 45 -12.04 -33.00 -11.54
N ALA A 46 -11.23 -32.57 -10.54
CA ALA A 46 -11.24 -33.16 -9.19
C ALA A 46 -12.36 -32.59 -8.31
N TYR A 47 -12.71 -31.31 -8.51
CA TYR A 47 -13.64 -30.58 -7.65
C TYR A 47 -14.63 -29.72 -8.46
N PRO A 48 -15.52 -30.32 -9.24
CA PRO A 48 -16.42 -29.57 -10.12
C PRO A 48 -17.34 -28.61 -9.36
N VAL A 49 -17.83 -29.01 -8.21
CA VAL A 49 -18.74 -28.18 -7.37
C VAL A 49 -18.03 -26.94 -6.81
N ILE A 50 -16.73 -27.05 -6.49
CA ILE A 50 -15.96 -25.92 -5.97
C ILE A 50 -15.69 -24.90 -7.08
N MET A 51 -15.42 -25.37 -8.29
CA MET A 51 -15.19 -24.50 -9.45
C MET A 51 -16.44 -23.71 -9.83
N GLU A 52 -17.62 -24.35 -9.82
CA GLU A 52 -18.89 -23.68 -10.09
C GLU A 52 -19.19 -22.59 -9.03
N LYS A 53 -18.92 -22.87 -7.77
CA LYS A 53 -19.05 -21.90 -6.67
C LYS A 53 -18.03 -20.75 -6.79
N THR A 54 -16.82 -21.02 -7.26
CA THR A 54 -15.79 -20.00 -7.47
C THR A 54 -16.15 -19.08 -8.62
N GLU A 55 -16.69 -19.61 -9.73
CA GLU A 55 -17.21 -18.79 -10.84
C GLU A 55 -18.39 -17.90 -10.43
N GLN A 56 -19.25 -18.38 -9.53
CA GLN A 56 -20.33 -17.56 -8.98
C GLN A 56 -19.80 -16.42 -8.11
N ILE A 57 -18.77 -16.68 -7.28
CA ILE A 57 -18.13 -15.67 -6.43
C ILE A 57 -17.40 -14.62 -7.31
N GLU A 58 -16.76 -15.04 -8.41
CA GLU A 58 -16.14 -14.09 -9.36
C GLU A 58 -17.19 -13.21 -10.07
N LYS A 59 -18.38 -13.73 -10.33
CA LYS A 59 -19.50 -12.95 -10.88
C LYS A 59 -20.14 -11.98 -9.89
N GLU A 60 -20.04 -12.26 -8.58
CA GLU A 60 -20.56 -11.40 -7.50
C GLU A 60 -19.63 -10.22 -7.17
N GLY A 61 -18.50 -10.09 -7.81
CA GLY A 61 -17.50 -9.04 -7.61
C GLY A 61 -16.36 -9.45 -6.67
N ASN A 62 -15.15 -9.22 -7.12
CA ASN A 62 -13.95 -9.45 -6.32
C ASN A 62 -13.98 -8.59 -5.05
N PHE A 63 -13.73 -9.18 -3.88
CA PHE A 63 -13.58 -8.45 -2.62
C PHE A 63 -12.60 -7.27 -2.72
N ALA A 64 -11.55 -7.41 -3.54
CA ALA A 64 -10.56 -6.38 -3.79
C ALA A 64 -11.00 -5.32 -4.81
N GLU A 65 -12.11 -5.55 -5.54
CA GLU A 65 -12.60 -4.65 -6.56
C GLU A 65 -13.43 -3.52 -5.94
N GLY A 66 -13.28 -2.32 -6.46
CA GLY A 66 -14.01 -1.17 -5.97
C GLY A 66 -13.48 -0.60 -4.64
N CYS A 67 -14.29 0.23 -4.00
CA CYS A 67 -14.05 0.86 -2.70
C CYS A 67 -15.21 0.56 -1.75
N GLY A 68 -15.52 -0.73 -1.57
CA GLY A 68 -16.61 -1.20 -0.72
C GLY A 68 -16.28 -1.11 0.79
N PHE A 69 -17.32 -1.12 1.61
CA PHE A 69 -17.20 -1.07 3.08
C PHE A 69 -16.26 -2.14 3.65
N TYR A 70 -16.39 -3.38 3.19
CA TYR A 70 -15.53 -4.48 3.67
C TYR A 70 -14.03 -4.24 3.38
N LYS A 71 -13.71 -3.71 2.21
CA LYS A 71 -12.33 -3.35 1.87
C LYS A 71 -11.81 -2.25 2.78
N LEU A 72 -12.58 -1.18 2.98
CA LEU A 72 -12.20 -0.08 3.86
C LEU A 72 -12.06 -0.53 5.33
N PHE A 73 -12.94 -1.42 5.78
CA PHE A 73 -12.88 -2.00 7.12
C PHE A 73 -11.59 -2.83 7.34
N TRP A 74 -11.24 -3.69 6.38
CA TRP A 74 -9.99 -4.45 6.47
C TRP A 74 -8.76 -3.56 6.37
N LEU A 75 -8.78 -2.55 5.51
CA LEU A 75 -7.70 -1.56 5.43
C LEU A 75 -7.56 -0.76 6.73
N PHE A 76 -8.66 -0.42 7.36
CA PHE A 76 -8.66 0.19 8.68
C PHE A 76 -7.99 -0.71 9.72
N LEU A 77 -8.38 -1.99 9.83
CA LEU A 77 -7.80 -2.91 10.80
C LEU A 77 -6.30 -3.12 10.57
N ILE A 78 -5.91 -3.44 9.34
CA ILE A 78 -4.51 -3.65 8.97
C ILE A 78 -3.70 -2.37 9.18
N GLY A 79 -4.25 -1.23 8.76
CA GLY A 79 -3.63 0.07 8.93
C GLY A 79 -3.45 0.49 10.37
N ALA A 80 -4.39 0.17 11.24
CA ALA A 80 -4.31 0.44 12.66
C ALA A 80 -3.17 -0.34 13.34
N VAL A 81 -3.00 -1.61 12.98
CA VAL A 81 -1.92 -2.45 13.52
C VAL A 81 -0.56 -2.01 12.97
N LEU A 82 -0.43 -1.91 11.65
CA LEU A 82 0.83 -1.52 11.01
C LEU A 82 1.24 -0.09 11.37
N GLY A 83 0.28 0.82 11.53
CA GLY A 83 0.53 2.20 11.92
C GLY A 83 1.13 2.30 13.32
N ASP A 84 0.61 1.57 14.30
CA ASP A 84 1.18 1.57 15.67
C ASP A 84 2.59 0.98 15.68
N PHE A 85 2.86 -0.09 14.93
CA PHE A 85 4.21 -0.61 14.77
C PHE A 85 5.16 0.41 14.17
N THR A 86 4.74 1.08 13.10
CA THR A 86 5.55 2.10 12.41
C THR A 86 5.84 3.26 13.35
N GLU A 87 4.85 3.73 14.09
CA GLU A 87 5.00 4.82 15.05
C GLU A 87 5.89 4.44 16.22
N THR A 88 5.79 3.21 16.73
CA THR A 88 6.67 2.67 17.77
C THR A 88 8.12 2.65 17.33
N ILE A 89 8.40 2.20 16.09
CA ILE A 89 9.75 2.22 15.51
C ILE A 89 10.22 3.66 15.33
N PHE A 90 9.38 4.55 14.84
CA PHE A 90 9.71 5.96 14.67
C PHE A 90 10.07 6.63 16.01
N CYS A 91 9.29 6.40 17.07
CA CYS A 91 9.59 6.89 18.41
C CYS A 91 10.95 6.35 18.92
N ARG A 92 11.27 5.10 18.64
CA ARG A 92 12.57 4.53 18.98
C ARG A 92 13.73 5.22 18.27
N LEU A 93 13.57 5.50 16.99
CA LEU A 93 14.63 6.12 16.19
C LEU A 93 14.82 7.60 16.51
N THR A 94 13.76 8.33 16.81
CA THR A 94 13.79 9.79 17.02
C THR A 94 14.00 10.17 18.48
N ALA A 95 13.29 9.53 19.41
CA ALA A 95 13.33 9.83 20.82
C ALA A 95 14.15 8.84 21.65
N GLY A 96 14.64 7.75 21.05
CA GLY A 96 15.42 6.73 21.75
C GLY A 96 14.61 5.83 22.71
N VAL A 97 13.28 6.00 22.77
CA VAL A 97 12.39 5.33 23.71
C VAL A 97 11.45 4.37 22.99
N TRP A 98 11.24 3.18 23.53
CA TRP A 98 10.19 2.28 23.07
C TRP A 98 8.87 2.75 23.69
N MET A 99 8.03 3.39 22.87
CA MET A 99 6.73 3.87 23.29
C MET A 99 5.70 3.55 22.22
N SER A 100 4.74 2.69 22.54
CA SER A 100 3.57 2.47 21.71
C SER A 100 2.54 3.57 21.99
N ARG A 101 1.94 4.11 20.93
CA ARG A 101 0.81 5.06 21.01
C ARG A 101 -0.51 4.36 20.67
N SER A 102 -0.62 3.10 21.06
CA SER A 102 -1.84 2.32 20.85
C SER A 102 -3.06 3.02 21.45
N SER A 103 -4.14 3.00 20.70
CA SER A 103 -5.46 3.49 21.17
C SER A 103 -6.17 2.49 22.07
N LEU A 104 -5.66 1.26 22.15
CA LEU A 104 -6.18 0.21 23.02
C LEU A 104 -5.24 -0.04 24.21
N VAL A 105 -5.82 -0.45 25.32
CA VAL A 105 -5.05 -0.85 26.53
C VAL A 105 -4.22 -2.11 26.29
N TRP A 106 -4.69 -2.99 25.42
CA TRP A 106 -4.04 -4.24 25.08
C TRP A 106 -3.80 -4.34 23.57
N GLY A 107 -2.54 -4.55 23.19
CA GLY A 107 -2.11 -4.78 21.81
C GLY A 107 -1.81 -3.52 21.01
N PRO A 108 -1.07 -3.68 19.90
CA PRO A 108 -0.68 -2.59 19.01
C PRO A 108 -1.86 -2.26 18.08
N PHE A 109 -2.55 -1.16 18.34
CA PHE A 109 -3.68 -0.74 17.53
C PHE A 109 -3.89 0.78 17.59
N SER A 110 -3.64 1.48 16.49
CA SER A 110 -3.85 2.92 16.38
C SER A 110 -5.06 3.23 15.51
N ILE A 111 -6.16 3.66 16.14
CA ILE A 111 -7.39 4.08 15.45
C ILE A 111 -7.09 5.20 14.46
N VAL A 112 -6.22 6.14 14.83
CA VAL A 112 -5.84 7.29 14.00
C VAL A 112 -5.22 6.82 12.68
N TRP A 113 -4.27 5.89 12.72
CA TRP A 113 -3.65 5.32 11.53
C TRP A 113 -4.63 4.50 10.69
N GLY A 114 -5.48 3.72 11.33
CA GLY A 114 -6.53 2.96 10.64
C GLY A 114 -7.48 3.86 9.87
N LEU A 115 -7.98 4.92 10.51
CA LEU A 115 -8.85 5.91 9.87
C LEU A 115 -8.12 6.68 8.76
N ALA A 116 -6.85 7.06 8.95
CA ALA A 116 -6.05 7.72 7.93
C ALA A 116 -6.01 6.90 6.64
N ILE A 117 -5.69 5.60 6.74
CA ILE A 117 -5.59 4.70 5.57
C ILE A 117 -6.96 4.49 4.92
N ALA A 118 -8.02 4.27 5.70
CA ALA A 118 -9.36 4.09 5.16
C ALA A 118 -9.86 5.35 4.44
N ILE A 119 -9.71 6.53 5.04
CA ILE A 119 -10.12 7.82 4.46
C ILE A 119 -9.28 8.14 3.23
N ALA A 120 -7.95 8.01 3.30
CA ALA A 120 -7.07 8.24 2.17
C ALA A 120 -7.44 7.32 0.99
N THR A 121 -7.70 6.03 1.25
CA THR A 121 -8.14 5.09 0.21
C THR A 121 -9.47 5.52 -0.40
N ALA A 122 -10.46 5.89 0.40
CA ALA A 122 -11.78 6.31 -0.09
C ALA A 122 -11.69 7.57 -0.96
N LEU A 123 -10.90 8.56 -0.55
CA LEU A 123 -10.76 9.82 -1.26
C LEU A 123 -9.91 9.69 -2.54
N LEU A 124 -8.79 8.96 -2.47
CA LEU A 124 -7.87 8.79 -3.60
C LEU A 124 -8.32 7.69 -4.58
N TYR A 125 -9.33 6.90 -4.23
CA TYR A 125 -9.82 5.82 -5.10
C TYR A 125 -10.20 6.30 -6.51
N LYS A 126 -10.78 7.47 -6.63
CA LYS A 126 -11.15 8.08 -7.93
C LYS A 126 -9.94 8.45 -8.78
N ASP A 127 -8.82 8.71 -8.12
CA ASP A 127 -7.58 9.15 -8.73
C ASP A 127 -6.59 8.01 -8.99
N ARG A 128 -6.98 6.75 -8.73
CA ARG A 128 -6.11 5.56 -8.83
C ARG A 128 -5.43 5.34 -10.19
N GLU A 129 -6.02 5.90 -11.26
CA GLU A 129 -5.47 5.81 -12.62
C GLU A 129 -4.57 7.00 -12.98
N LYS A 130 -4.46 7.98 -12.08
CA LYS A 130 -3.58 9.13 -12.26
C LYS A 130 -2.12 8.76 -11.98
N PRO A 131 -1.15 9.52 -12.53
CA PRO A 131 0.27 9.28 -12.28
C PRO A 131 0.60 9.29 -10.79
N ASP A 132 1.56 8.45 -10.37
CA ASP A 132 2.01 8.32 -8.98
C ASP A 132 2.39 9.66 -8.34
N ARG A 133 2.99 10.56 -9.13
CA ARG A 133 3.30 11.92 -8.68
C ARG A 133 2.06 12.69 -8.23
N HIS A 134 0.93 12.55 -8.93
CA HIS A 134 -0.33 13.19 -8.54
C HIS A 134 -0.84 12.61 -7.23
N ILE A 135 -0.87 11.27 -7.13
CA ILE A 135 -1.29 10.57 -5.92
C ILE A 135 -0.40 10.96 -4.72
N PHE A 136 0.92 11.05 -4.94
CA PHE A 136 1.87 11.45 -3.91
C PHE A 136 1.60 12.89 -3.40
N ILE A 137 1.45 13.85 -4.30
CA ILE A 137 1.21 15.27 -3.94
C ILE A 137 -0.12 15.39 -3.20
N VAL A 138 -1.21 14.88 -3.77
CA VAL A 138 -2.54 14.95 -3.16
C VAL A 138 -2.57 14.20 -1.83
N GLY A 139 -1.96 13.02 -1.76
CA GLY A 139 -1.85 12.24 -0.54
C GLY A 139 -1.07 12.95 0.57
N THR A 140 0.00 13.67 0.22
CA THR A 140 0.78 14.46 1.19
C THR A 140 -0.06 15.59 1.79
N PHE A 141 -0.77 16.36 0.96
CA PHE A 141 -1.67 17.42 1.46
C PHE A 141 -2.82 16.83 2.30
N LEU A 142 -3.39 15.72 1.86
CA LEU A 142 -4.47 15.04 2.58
C LEU A 142 -3.98 14.52 3.95
N GLY A 143 -2.77 13.95 4.00
CA GLY A 143 -2.14 13.49 5.23
C GLY A 143 -1.89 14.63 6.22
N GLY A 144 -1.33 15.74 5.76
CA GLY A 144 -1.14 16.94 6.60
C GLY A 144 -2.46 17.53 7.11
N ALA A 145 -3.48 17.62 6.26
CA ALA A 145 -4.81 18.08 6.67
C ALA A 145 -5.44 17.14 7.71
N TYR A 146 -5.32 15.83 7.52
CA TYR A 146 -5.81 14.83 8.45
C TYR A 146 -5.13 14.95 9.82
N GLU A 147 -3.81 15.08 9.83
CA GLU A 147 -3.01 15.23 11.06
C GLU A 147 -3.42 16.50 11.82
N TYR A 148 -3.58 17.62 11.11
CA TYR A 148 -4.05 18.87 11.70
C TYR A 148 -5.44 18.72 12.33
N VAL A 149 -6.40 18.11 11.61
CA VAL A 149 -7.75 17.86 12.13
C VAL A 149 -7.71 16.96 13.36
N CYS A 150 -6.91 15.88 13.35
CA CYS A 150 -6.73 15.01 14.51
C CYS A 150 -6.13 15.76 15.71
N SER A 151 -5.14 16.62 15.48
CA SER A 151 -4.52 17.44 16.54
C SER A 151 -5.53 18.35 17.19
N VAL A 152 -6.27 19.14 16.39
CA VAL A 152 -7.32 20.04 16.88
C VAL A 152 -8.42 19.27 17.62
N PHE A 153 -8.88 18.16 17.06
CA PHE A 153 -9.91 17.33 17.68
C PHE A 153 -9.45 16.79 19.04
N THR A 154 -8.24 16.26 19.14
CA THR A 154 -7.70 15.73 20.41
C THR A 154 -7.48 16.81 21.45
N GLU A 155 -7.08 18.01 21.05
CA GLU A 155 -6.97 19.16 21.93
C GLU A 155 -8.33 19.59 22.49
N ILE A 156 -9.36 19.69 21.66
CA ILE A 156 -10.72 20.06 22.08
C ILE A 156 -11.35 19.00 22.98
N VAL A 157 -11.21 17.71 22.64
CA VAL A 157 -11.90 16.63 23.35
C VAL A 157 -11.17 16.21 24.63
N PHE A 158 -9.84 16.13 24.57
CA PHE A 158 -9.03 15.61 25.67
C PHE A 158 -8.23 16.68 26.42
N GLY A 159 -8.23 17.91 25.93
CA GLY A 159 -7.44 19.01 26.53
C GLY A 159 -5.93 18.77 26.47
N LYS A 160 -5.45 17.93 25.58
CA LYS A 160 -4.04 17.55 25.44
C LYS A 160 -3.63 17.58 23.98
N VAL A 161 -2.46 18.15 23.73
CA VAL A 161 -1.79 18.11 22.44
C VAL A 161 -0.96 16.82 22.41
N PHE A 162 -1.28 15.92 21.51
CA PHE A 162 -0.56 14.65 21.36
C PHE A 162 0.69 14.78 20.49
N TRP A 163 0.75 15.81 19.63
CA TRP A 163 1.87 16.10 18.75
C TRP A 163 2.37 17.51 19.03
N ASP A 164 3.62 17.61 19.48
CA ASP A 164 4.30 18.89 19.71
C ASP A 164 5.47 19.01 18.74
N TYR A 165 5.29 19.85 17.74
CA TYR A 165 6.30 20.16 16.72
C TYR A 165 7.07 21.45 17.00
N SER A 166 6.86 22.09 18.14
CA SER A 166 7.46 23.38 18.48
C SER A 166 8.99 23.42 18.40
N LYS A 167 9.64 22.24 18.46
CA LYS A 167 11.11 22.08 18.37
C LYS A 167 11.61 21.80 16.96
N ILE A 168 10.71 21.67 15.97
CA ILE A 168 11.11 21.38 14.59
C ILE A 168 11.25 22.69 13.82
N PRO A 169 12.39 22.92 13.12
CA PRO A 169 12.55 24.11 12.29
C PRO A 169 11.48 24.13 11.19
N PHE A 170 10.92 25.30 10.93
CA PHE A 170 9.84 25.54 9.98
C PHE A 170 8.42 25.08 10.40
N ASN A 171 8.18 24.93 11.68
CA ASN A 171 6.84 24.74 12.22
C ASN A 171 6.10 26.08 12.33
#